data_d48e5ead33c91e92da23de4c72a510cc
#
_entry.id   d48e5ead33c91e92da23de4c72a510cc
#
_cell.length_a   1.000
_cell.length_b   1.000
_cell.length_c   1.000
_cell.angle_alpha   90.00
_cell.angle_beta   90.00
_cell.angle_gamma   90.00
#
_symmetry.space_group_name_H-M   'P 1'
#
loop_
_entity.id
_entity.type
_entity.pdbx_description
1 polymer ?
#
loop_
_entity_poly.entity_id
_entity_poly.type
_entity_poly.pdbx_seq_one_letter_code
_entity_poly.pdbx_strand_id
1 'polypeptide(L)'
;MKIIGFAQLRNEASRGNLENWFRCMEPCDHIYIWDQASTDNSKEIYEKYKHKTTVLYSPVNRFNEELICKAELYKLLLKEHPDVDWVLWLDGDLLLDGRLLVDDNLRKLCKKLDDKGIDLPCFGHYNLWRSDVWYRVDQGYHNLHLHWFPLWGKPTRLWFEEIKGLHHGQVPQGTIRGCPVDVSVIHLGFSKDRYIVDKYLNYRSLGQKGWDLDRLIDEETLTVEKLPEKIIPDWFKISDEQNPINKKKLIELYSGEIS
;
A
#
# COMPACT_ATOMS: atom_id res chain seq x y z
N MET A 1 5.36 -15.85 -17.68
CA MET A 1 4.64 -15.39 -16.46
C MET A 1 4.38 -13.91 -16.59
N LYS A 2 3.11 -13.55 -16.59
CA LYS A 2 2.65 -12.17 -16.79
C LYS A 2 2.10 -11.62 -15.47
N ILE A 3 2.69 -10.52 -15.00
CA ILE A 3 2.30 -9.84 -13.77
C ILE A 3 1.70 -8.49 -14.12
N ILE A 4 0.46 -8.22 -13.71
CA ILE A 4 -0.20 -6.94 -13.92
C ILE A 4 -0.37 -6.23 -12.58
N GLY A 5 0.09 -4.99 -12.53
CA GLY A 5 -0.09 -4.13 -11.36
C GLY A 5 -1.37 -3.33 -11.43
N PHE A 6 -1.96 -2.99 -10.27
CA PHE A 6 -3.05 -2.01 -10.23
C PHE A 6 -3.17 -1.32 -8.87
N ALA A 7 -3.67 -0.09 -8.88
CA ALA A 7 -3.88 0.69 -7.65
C ALA A 7 -4.94 1.79 -7.82
N GLN A 8 -5.46 2.26 -6.69
CA GLN A 8 -6.18 3.53 -6.58
C GLN A 8 -5.24 4.55 -5.93
N LEU A 9 -5.01 5.68 -6.59
CA LEU A 9 -4.03 6.67 -6.15
C LEU A 9 -4.68 8.06 -6.02
N ARG A 10 -4.21 8.85 -5.06
CA ARG A 10 -4.60 10.26 -4.91
C ARG A 10 -3.50 11.07 -4.23
N ASN A 11 -3.01 12.10 -4.93
CA ASN A 11 -2.04 13.07 -4.39
C ASN A 11 -0.75 12.44 -3.84
N GLU A 12 -0.31 11.32 -4.42
CA GLU A 12 0.91 10.63 -3.97
C GLU A 12 2.19 11.31 -4.47
N ALA A 13 2.11 12.16 -5.50
CA ALA A 13 3.24 12.95 -5.97
C ALA A 13 3.65 14.01 -4.95
N SER A 14 2.68 14.73 -4.36
CA SER A 14 2.95 15.76 -3.34
C SER A 14 3.55 15.19 -2.05
N ARG A 15 3.34 13.90 -1.78
CA ARG A 15 3.94 13.15 -0.68
C ARG A 15 5.31 12.59 -1.00
N GLY A 16 5.76 12.68 -2.27
CA GLY A 16 7.01 12.05 -2.74
C GLY A 16 6.94 10.53 -2.89
N ASN A 17 5.76 9.93 -2.78
CA ASN A 17 5.60 8.48 -2.82
C ASN A 17 5.50 7.93 -4.25
N LEU A 18 4.94 8.70 -5.20
CA LEU A 18 4.53 8.19 -6.50
C LEU A 18 5.70 7.64 -7.34
N GLU A 19 6.86 8.30 -7.33
CA GLU A 19 8.04 7.78 -8.06
C GLU A 19 8.60 6.53 -7.40
N ASN A 20 8.58 6.45 -6.07
CA ASN A 20 8.97 5.23 -5.33
C ASN A 20 8.00 4.08 -5.63
N TRP A 21 6.71 4.37 -5.67
CA TRP A 21 5.68 3.41 -6.04
C TRP A 21 5.89 2.84 -7.46
N PHE A 22 6.18 3.69 -8.44
CA PHE A 22 6.51 3.23 -9.81
C PHE A 22 7.74 2.32 -9.84
N ARG A 23 8.76 2.60 -9.03
CA ARG A 23 9.93 1.70 -8.89
C ARG A 23 9.54 0.33 -8.32
N CYS A 24 8.62 0.30 -7.37
CA CYS A 24 8.07 -0.97 -6.85
C CYS A 24 7.25 -1.73 -7.90
N MET A 25 6.60 -1.01 -8.83
CA MET A 25 5.80 -1.60 -9.89
C MET A 25 6.61 -1.95 -11.15
N GLU A 26 7.92 -1.70 -11.16
CA GLU A 26 8.80 -2.01 -12.31
C GLU A 26 8.75 -3.47 -12.77
N PRO A 27 8.65 -4.48 -11.89
CA PRO A 27 8.51 -5.87 -12.32
C PRO A 27 7.19 -6.21 -13.03
N CYS A 28 6.16 -5.33 -12.99
CA CYS A 28 4.90 -5.57 -13.67
C CYS A 28 5.02 -5.35 -15.20
N ASP A 29 4.34 -6.17 -15.99
CA ASP A 29 4.29 -6.04 -17.44
C ASP A 29 3.40 -4.88 -17.88
N HIS A 30 2.35 -4.60 -17.13
CA HIS A 30 1.47 -3.45 -17.30
C HIS A 30 0.90 -3.01 -15.96
N ILE A 31 0.44 -1.75 -15.86
CA ILE A 31 -0.07 -1.17 -14.61
C ILE A 31 -1.38 -0.43 -14.90
N TYR A 32 -2.41 -0.70 -14.10
CA TYR A 32 -3.67 0.04 -14.12
C TYR A 32 -3.75 0.95 -12.91
N ILE A 33 -4.04 2.21 -13.14
CA ILE A 33 -4.19 3.23 -12.12
C ILE A 33 -5.59 3.81 -12.20
N TRP A 34 -6.30 3.88 -11.07
CA TRP A 34 -7.46 4.74 -10.93
C TRP A 34 -7.07 5.97 -10.13
N ASP A 35 -6.89 7.08 -10.82
CA ASP A 35 -6.62 8.36 -10.17
C ASP A 35 -7.91 8.93 -9.57
N GLN A 36 -7.91 9.13 -8.27
CA GLN A 36 -9.06 9.58 -7.47
C GLN A 36 -9.09 11.12 -7.36
N ALA A 37 -9.17 11.80 -8.50
CA ALA A 37 -9.17 13.26 -8.60
C ALA A 37 -7.95 13.91 -7.91
N SER A 38 -6.74 13.47 -8.26
CA SER A 38 -5.50 14.12 -7.80
C SER A 38 -5.44 15.57 -8.27
N THR A 39 -4.98 16.43 -7.37
CA THR A 39 -4.84 17.89 -7.58
C THR A 39 -3.38 18.35 -7.59
N ASP A 40 -2.47 17.41 -7.37
CA ASP A 40 -1.01 17.63 -7.43
C ASP A 40 -0.45 17.28 -8.82
N ASN A 41 0.87 17.20 -8.94
CA ASN A 41 1.54 16.85 -10.20
C ASN A 41 1.60 15.35 -10.51
N SER A 42 0.69 14.53 -9.95
CA SER A 42 0.63 13.09 -10.24
C SER A 42 0.48 12.80 -11.72
N LYS A 43 -0.32 13.61 -12.44
CA LYS A 43 -0.55 13.44 -13.88
C LYS A 43 0.73 13.53 -14.72
N GLU A 44 1.59 14.48 -14.40
CA GLU A 44 2.88 14.65 -15.09
C GLU A 44 3.81 13.45 -14.86
N ILE A 45 3.71 12.82 -13.67
CA ILE A 45 4.47 11.61 -13.37
C ILE A 45 3.89 10.43 -14.13
N TYR A 46 2.56 10.24 -14.19
CA TYR A 46 1.94 9.18 -14.98
C TYR A 46 2.37 9.22 -16.46
N GLU A 47 2.48 10.41 -17.05
CA GLU A 47 2.92 10.57 -18.44
C GLU A 47 4.33 10.01 -18.71
N LYS A 48 5.24 10.05 -17.69
CA LYS A 48 6.58 9.44 -17.81
C LYS A 48 6.51 7.92 -17.99
N TYR A 49 5.45 7.29 -17.45
CA TYR A 49 5.26 5.84 -17.43
C TYR A 49 4.16 5.35 -18.38
N LYS A 50 3.62 6.21 -19.25
CA LYS A 50 2.51 5.89 -20.16
C LYS A 50 2.75 4.70 -21.08
N HIS A 51 4.01 4.32 -21.31
CA HIS A 51 4.38 3.17 -22.14
C HIS A 51 3.96 1.82 -21.54
N LYS A 52 3.72 1.78 -20.23
CA LYS A 52 3.29 0.58 -19.48
C LYS A 52 2.14 0.84 -18.51
N THR A 53 1.46 1.99 -18.61
CA THR A 53 0.35 2.31 -17.70
C THR A 53 -0.93 2.68 -18.45
N THR A 54 -2.05 2.22 -17.94
CA THR A 54 -3.40 2.70 -18.26
C THR A 54 -3.94 3.45 -17.04
N VAL A 55 -4.26 4.74 -17.22
CA VAL A 55 -4.77 5.59 -16.13
C VAL A 55 -6.22 5.95 -16.39
N LEU A 56 -7.10 5.61 -15.46
CA LEU A 56 -8.48 6.06 -15.39
C LEU A 56 -8.55 7.26 -14.45
N TYR A 57 -9.13 8.37 -14.90
CA TYR A 57 -9.28 9.58 -14.10
C TYR A 57 -10.71 9.71 -13.58
N SER A 58 -10.87 9.70 -12.27
CA SER A 58 -12.14 10.04 -11.65
C SER A 58 -12.30 11.57 -11.57
N PRO A 59 -13.46 12.14 -11.89
CA PRO A 59 -13.70 13.57 -11.70
C PRO A 59 -13.86 13.98 -10.23
N VAL A 60 -14.09 13.00 -9.36
CA VAL A 60 -14.29 13.20 -7.92
C VAL A 60 -13.57 12.11 -7.14
N ASN A 61 -13.26 12.39 -5.88
CA ASN A 61 -12.72 11.39 -4.98
C ASN A 61 -13.80 10.36 -4.61
N ARG A 62 -13.55 9.08 -4.93
CA ARG A 62 -14.44 7.93 -4.66
C ARG A 62 -13.82 6.94 -3.66
N PHE A 63 -12.92 7.37 -2.78
CA PHE A 63 -12.33 6.45 -1.79
C PHE A 63 -13.38 5.82 -0.85
N ASN A 64 -14.53 6.45 -0.65
CA ASN A 64 -15.66 5.83 0.07
C ASN A 64 -16.34 4.69 -0.73
N GLU A 65 -15.94 4.46 -1.96
CA GLU A 65 -16.36 3.37 -2.84
C GLU A 65 -15.15 2.48 -3.23
N GLU A 66 -14.20 2.33 -2.32
CA GLU A 66 -12.90 1.69 -2.59
C GLU A 66 -13.05 0.31 -3.27
N LEU A 67 -13.88 -0.59 -2.72
CA LEU A 67 -14.06 -1.91 -3.31
C LEU A 67 -14.78 -1.88 -4.66
N ILE A 68 -15.70 -0.94 -4.88
CA ILE A 68 -16.38 -0.79 -6.16
C ILE A 68 -15.37 -0.38 -7.23
N CYS A 69 -14.56 0.65 -6.95
CA CYS A 69 -13.52 1.11 -7.88
C CYS A 69 -12.47 0.00 -8.13
N LYS A 70 -12.09 -0.73 -7.09
CA LYS A 70 -11.18 -1.87 -7.20
C LYS A 70 -11.77 -2.96 -8.10
N ALA A 71 -13.05 -3.32 -7.92
CA ALA A 71 -13.76 -4.29 -8.75
C ALA A 71 -13.84 -3.85 -10.22
N GLU A 72 -14.15 -2.58 -10.48
CA GLU A 72 -14.23 -2.02 -11.84
C GLU A 72 -12.85 -2.07 -12.52
N LEU A 73 -11.79 -1.64 -11.83
CA LEU A 73 -10.43 -1.66 -12.36
C LEU A 73 -9.93 -3.09 -12.61
N TYR A 74 -10.27 -4.00 -11.70
CA TYR A 74 -9.91 -5.42 -11.81
C TYR A 74 -10.62 -6.10 -13.00
N LYS A 75 -11.90 -5.82 -13.23
CA LYS A 75 -12.64 -6.30 -14.42
C LYS A 75 -12.01 -5.80 -15.72
N LEU A 76 -11.58 -4.55 -15.77
CA LEU A 76 -10.89 -3.98 -16.93
C LEU A 76 -9.56 -4.71 -17.18
N LEU A 77 -8.75 -4.87 -16.14
CA LEU A 77 -7.49 -5.60 -16.19
C LEU A 77 -7.67 -7.02 -16.76
N LEU A 78 -8.62 -7.79 -16.24
CA LEU A 78 -8.90 -9.14 -16.71
C LEU A 78 -9.42 -9.19 -18.16
N LYS A 79 -10.19 -8.19 -18.58
CA LYS A 79 -10.68 -8.07 -19.94
C LYS A 79 -9.54 -7.84 -20.95
N GLU A 80 -8.59 -6.97 -20.59
CA GLU A 80 -7.47 -6.61 -21.48
C GLU A 80 -6.31 -7.61 -21.40
N HIS A 81 -6.18 -8.32 -20.26
CA HIS A 81 -5.16 -9.33 -20.03
C HIS A 81 -5.76 -10.66 -19.55
N PRO A 82 -6.49 -11.39 -20.42
CA PRO A 82 -7.09 -12.68 -20.03
C PRO A 82 -6.05 -13.77 -19.74
N ASP A 83 -4.79 -13.55 -20.13
CA ASP A 83 -3.63 -14.41 -19.95
C ASP A 83 -2.76 -14.03 -18.73
N VAL A 84 -3.26 -13.16 -17.84
CA VAL A 84 -2.54 -12.75 -16.64
C VAL A 84 -2.35 -13.93 -15.68
N ASP A 85 -1.12 -14.11 -15.20
CA ASP A 85 -0.78 -15.17 -14.24
C ASP A 85 -0.90 -14.67 -12.78
N TRP A 86 -0.41 -13.44 -12.54
CA TRP A 86 -0.38 -12.82 -11.21
C TRP A 86 -0.78 -11.35 -11.27
N VAL A 87 -1.42 -10.89 -10.20
CA VAL A 87 -1.80 -9.49 -10.03
C VAL A 87 -1.14 -8.94 -8.78
N LEU A 88 -0.53 -7.75 -8.90
CA LEU A 88 0.06 -7.01 -7.80
C LEU A 88 -0.80 -5.77 -7.49
N TRP A 89 -1.44 -5.76 -6.31
CA TRP A 89 -2.06 -4.58 -5.75
C TRP A 89 -1.11 -3.90 -4.79
N LEU A 90 -0.80 -2.64 -5.01
CA LEU A 90 0.08 -1.88 -4.12
C LEU A 90 -0.49 -0.48 -3.92
N ASP A 91 -0.86 -0.14 -2.69
CA ASP A 91 -1.32 1.22 -2.36
C ASP A 91 -0.18 2.23 -2.57
N GLY A 92 -0.50 3.49 -2.84
CA GLY A 92 0.46 4.52 -3.23
C GLY A 92 1.51 4.86 -2.17
N ASP A 93 1.21 4.55 -0.91
CA ASP A 93 2.09 4.73 0.24
C ASP A 93 2.76 3.44 0.72
N LEU A 94 2.80 2.40 -0.13
CA LEU A 94 3.49 1.14 0.15
C LEU A 94 4.76 0.99 -0.70
N LEU A 95 5.83 0.47 -0.08
CA LEU A 95 7.00 -0.04 -0.78
C LEU A 95 7.02 -1.56 -0.69
N LEU A 96 7.41 -2.21 -1.77
CA LEU A 96 7.76 -3.64 -1.75
C LEU A 96 9.11 -3.85 -1.08
N ASP A 97 9.27 -5.01 -0.48
CA ASP A 97 10.56 -5.53 -0.01
C ASP A 97 11.63 -5.41 -1.11
N GLY A 98 12.74 -4.73 -0.81
CA GLY A 98 13.82 -4.48 -1.76
C GLY A 98 14.37 -5.76 -2.39
N ARG A 99 14.31 -6.88 -1.67
CA ARG A 99 14.73 -8.20 -2.17
C ARG A 99 13.89 -8.69 -3.36
N LEU A 100 12.66 -8.20 -3.52
CA LEU A 100 11.79 -8.55 -4.65
C LEU A 100 12.05 -7.73 -5.90
N LEU A 101 12.74 -6.59 -5.77
CA LEU A 101 12.93 -5.60 -6.83
C LEU A 101 14.23 -5.79 -7.62
N VAL A 102 15.01 -6.80 -7.30
CA VAL A 102 16.28 -7.12 -7.94
C VAL A 102 16.22 -8.51 -8.58
N ASP A 103 17.03 -8.74 -9.61
CA ASP A 103 17.26 -10.06 -10.23
C ASP A 103 15.99 -10.86 -10.58
N ASP A 104 14.92 -10.17 -10.95
CA ASP A 104 13.60 -10.78 -11.27
C ASP A 104 13.00 -11.61 -10.11
N ASN A 105 13.34 -11.26 -8.87
CA ASN A 105 12.96 -12.06 -7.71
C ASN A 105 11.44 -12.11 -7.46
N LEU A 106 10.67 -11.09 -7.85
CA LEU A 106 9.21 -11.15 -7.76
C LEU A 106 8.66 -12.28 -8.64
N ARG A 107 9.13 -12.42 -9.89
CA ARG A 107 8.70 -13.52 -10.78
C ARG A 107 9.18 -14.88 -10.29
N LYS A 108 10.39 -14.96 -9.72
CA LYS A 108 10.89 -16.19 -9.08
C LYS A 108 10.04 -16.59 -7.89
N LEU A 109 9.58 -15.61 -7.07
CA LEU A 109 8.64 -15.87 -5.99
C LEU A 109 7.32 -16.40 -6.53
N CYS A 110 6.71 -15.75 -7.51
CA CYS A 110 5.48 -16.20 -8.14
C CYS A 110 5.58 -17.63 -8.66
N LYS A 111 6.65 -17.96 -9.38
CA LYS A 111 6.89 -19.32 -9.86
C LYS A 111 6.96 -20.35 -8.73
N LYS A 112 7.69 -20.04 -7.66
CA LYS A 112 7.79 -20.91 -6.47
C LYS A 112 6.44 -21.12 -5.78
N LEU A 113 5.58 -20.10 -5.80
CA LEU A 113 4.22 -20.17 -5.26
C LEU A 113 3.31 -21.01 -6.14
N ASP A 114 3.37 -20.87 -7.48
CA ASP A 114 2.66 -21.71 -8.44
C ASP A 114 3.03 -23.18 -8.27
N ASP A 115 4.32 -23.51 -8.17
CA ASP A 115 4.82 -24.87 -7.96
C ASP A 115 4.26 -25.51 -6.67
N LYS A 116 3.91 -24.68 -5.67
CA LYS A 116 3.31 -25.08 -4.40
C LYS A 116 1.77 -25.02 -4.37
N GLY A 117 1.16 -24.52 -5.43
CA GLY A 117 -0.27 -24.28 -5.52
C GLY A 117 -0.78 -23.22 -4.55
N ILE A 118 0.02 -22.19 -4.28
CA ILE A 118 -0.31 -21.04 -3.41
C ILE A 118 -0.71 -19.86 -4.28
N ASP A 119 -1.90 -19.32 -4.03
CA ASP A 119 -2.47 -18.22 -4.82
C ASP A 119 -2.49 -16.88 -4.05
N LEU A 120 -2.32 -16.91 -2.71
CA LEU A 120 -2.41 -15.74 -1.84
C LEU A 120 -1.27 -15.72 -0.81
N PRO A 121 -0.07 -15.30 -1.19
CA PRO A 121 1.02 -15.13 -0.23
C PRO A 121 0.71 -13.99 0.74
N CYS A 122 0.93 -14.23 2.03
CA CYS A 122 0.79 -13.25 3.08
C CYS A 122 2.14 -12.62 3.40
N PHE A 123 2.28 -11.34 3.17
CA PHE A 123 3.49 -10.54 3.40
C PHE A 123 3.51 -9.97 4.81
N GLY A 124 4.69 -9.78 5.37
CA GLY A 124 4.87 -8.91 6.52
C GLY A 124 4.48 -7.45 6.18
N HIS A 125 4.04 -6.69 7.17
CA HIS A 125 3.57 -5.31 6.97
C HIS A 125 4.18 -4.38 8.02
N TYR A 126 5.12 -3.53 7.62
CA TYR A 126 5.84 -2.62 8.50
C TYR A 126 5.27 -1.21 8.43
N ASN A 127 4.54 -0.79 9.45
CA ASN A 127 3.99 0.57 9.56
C ASN A 127 5.08 1.52 10.10
N LEU A 128 5.78 2.24 9.22
CA LEU A 128 6.72 3.26 9.66
C LEU A 128 5.98 4.29 10.52
N TRP A 129 6.66 4.75 11.57
CA TRP A 129 6.07 5.70 12.50
C TRP A 129 6.99 6.88 12.73
N ARG A 130 6.63 8.05 12.18
CA ARG A 130 7.36 9.32 12.35
C ARG A 130 8.87 9.20 12.06
N SER A 131 9.23 8.31 11.15
CA SER A 131 10.59 7.96 10.78
C SER A 131 10.58 7.17 9.48
N ASP A 132 11.72 7.14 8.78
CA ASP A 132 11.90 6.32 7.58
C ASP A 132 12.48 4.93 7.89
N VAL A 133 12.83 4.65 9.15
CA VAL A 133 13.49 3.37 9.57
C VAL A 133 12.91 2.76 10.83
N TRP A 134 12.03 3.44 11.57
CA TRP A 134 11.38 2.89 12.75
C TRP A 134 9.91 2.61 12.47
N TYR A 135 9.44 1.43 12.85
CA TYR A 135 8.04 1.03 12.72
C TYR A 135 7.40 0.77 14.08
N ARG A 136 6.09 0.99 14.15
CA ARG A 136 5.31 0.86 15.38
C ARG A 136 4.91 -0.59 15.61
N VAL A 137 5.08 -1.11 16.85
CA VAL A 137 4.83 -2.52 17.22
C VAL A 137 3.84 -2.69 18.38
N ASP A 138 3.32 -1.61 18.94
CA ASP A 138 2.31 -1.69 20.00
C ASP A 138 0.92 -2.07 19.46
N GLN A 139 -0.08 -2.06 20.32
CA GLN A 139 -1.43 -2.53 20.03
C GLN A 139 -1.97 -2.06 18.66
N GLY A 140 -2.31 -3.01 17.80
CA GLY A 140 -2.90 -2.78 16.49
C GLY A 140 -1.94 -2.33 15.39
N TYR A 141 -0.67 -2.08 15.71
CA TYR A 141 0.38 -1.78 14.74
C TYR A 141 1.49 -2.82 14.70
N HIS A 142 1.47 -3.77 15.64
CA HIS A 142 2.46 -4.82 15.64
C HIS A 142 2.38 -5.56 14.31
N ASN A 143 3.51 -5.63 13.71
CA ASN A 143 3.66 -6.16 12.40
C ASN A 143 3.89 -7.62 12.47
N LEU A 144 2.86 -8.32 12.65
CA LEU A 144 2.92 -9.75 12.59
C LEU A 144 2.88 -10.15 11.14
N HIS A 145 3.79 -10.96 10.72
CA HIS A 145 4.00 -11.50 9.40
C HIS A 145 2.77 -11.97 8.60
N LEU A 146 1.56 -11.57 8.97
CA LEU A 146 0.34 -12.21 8.53
C LEU A 146 -0.78 -11.26 8.10
N HIS A 147 -0.47 -10.03 7.63
CA HIS A 147 -1.56 -9.08 7.46
C HIS A 147 -1.69 -8.38 6.11
N TRP A 148 -0.79 -8.62 5.15
CA TRP A 148 -0.90 -7.94 3.87
C TRP A 148 -0.85 -8.93 2.70
N PHE A 149 -1.76 -8.76 1.75
CA PHE A 149 -1.93 -9.67 0.63
C PHE A 149 -1.87 -8.90 -0.69
N PRO A 150 -0.70 -8.35 -1.05
CA PRO A 150 -0.61 -7.49 -2.24
C PRO A 150 -0.54 -8.29 -3.54
N LEU A 151 -0.30 -9.59 -3.50
CA LEU A 151 0.01 -10.42 -4.64
C LEU A 151 -0.98 -11.58 -4.75
N TRP A 152 -1.61 -11.75 -5.93
CA TRP A 152 -2.66 -12.75 -6.15
C TRP A 152 -2.40 -13.56 -7.41
N GLY A 153 -2.33 -14.89 -7.25
CA GLY A 153 -2.25 -15.85 -8.35
C GLY A 153 -3.62 -16.24 -8.87
N LYS A 154 -3.66 -16.80 -10.10
CA LYS A 154 -4.89 -17.27 -10.76
C LYS A 154 -6.02 -16.23 -10.76
N PRO A 155 -5.75 -14.98 -11.14
CA PRO A 155 -6.65 -13.85 -10.93
C PRO A 155 -8.01 -14.01 -11.62
N THR A 156 -8.13 -14.82 -12.68
CA THR A 156 -9.40 -15.09 -13.37
C THR A 156 -10.44 -15.83 -12.52
N ARG A 157 -10.03 -16.36 -11.38
CA ARG A 157 -10.91 -17.06 -10.41
C ARG A 157 -11.32 -16.16 -9.25
N LEU A 158 -10.86 -14.93 -9.22
CA LEU A 158 -11.03 -14.02 -8.12
C LEU A 158 -11.95 -12.85 -8.51
N TRP A 159 -12.64 -12.28 -7.52
CA TRP A 159 -13.49 -11.09 -7.72
C TRP A 159 -13.55 -10.25 -6.43
N PHE A 160 -14.03 -9.03 -6.55
CA PHE A 160 -14.33 -8.17 -5.40
C PHE A 160 -15.83 -7.98 -5.24
N GLU A 161 -16.29 -7.95 -4.00
CA GLU A 161 -17.65 -7.52 -3.67
C GLU A 161 -17.78 -6.01 -3.86
N GLU A 162 -18.88 -5.57 -4.47
CA GLU A 162 -19.14 -4.13 -4.69
C GLU A 162 -19.82 -3.52 -3.48
N ILE A 163 -19.08 -3.37 -2.37
CA ILE A 163 -19.57 -2.82 -1.10
C ILE A 163 -19.04 -1.40 -0.94
N LYS A 164 -19.90 -0.48 -0.50
CA LYS A 164 -19.50 0.89 -0.16
C LYS A 164 -18.88 0.95 1.24
N GLY A 165 -17.93 1.82 1.40
CA GLY A 165 -17.24 2.12 2.65
C GLY A 165 -15.73 2.11 2.51
N LEU A 166 -15.06 2.48 3.60
CA LEU A 166 -13.61 2.49 3.74
C LEU A 166 -13.14 1.22 4.47
N HIS A 167 -11.89 0.84 4.23
CA HIS A 167 -11.20 -0.23 4.96
C HIS A 167 -11.89 -1.60 4.89
N HIS A 168 -12.59 -1.89 3.83
CA HIS A 168 -13.03 -3.25 3.56
C HIS A 168 -11.84 -4.14 3.19
N GLY A 169 -11.96 -5.44 3.47
CA GLY A 169 -10.89 -6.41 3.27
C GLY A 169 -10.27 -6.33 1.89
N GLN A 170 -8.95 -6.25 1.84
CA GLN A 170 -8.20 -6.09 0.60
C GLN A 170 -8.07 -7.41 -0.18
N VAL A 171 -8.49 -8.50 0.42
CA VAL A 171 -8.39 -9.82 -0.17
C VAL A 171 -9.56 -10.05 -1.13
N PRO A 172 -9.30 -10.44 -2.38
CA PRO A 172 -10.37 -10.81 -3.29
C PRO A 172 -11.10 -12.08 -2.83
N GLN A 173 -12.34 -12.21 -3.23
CA GLN A 173 -13.13 -13.42 -3.05
C GLN A 173 -12.75 -14.49 -4.09
N GLY A 174 -12.98 -15.77 -3.77
CA GLY A 174 -12.72 -16.90 -4.67
C GLY A 174 -12.05 -18.07 -3.97
N THR A 175 -11.63 -19.08 -4.76
CA THR A 175 -10.89 -20.23 -4.21
C THR A 175 -9.43 -19.82 -4.03
N ILE A 176 -9.00 -19.63 -2.79
CA ILE A 176 -7.69 -19.09 -2.44
C ILE A 176 -6.99 -20.06 -1.49
N ARG A 177 -5.71 -20.33 -1.80
CA ARG A 177 -4.80 -21.00 -0.89
C ARG A 177 -3.71 -20.02 -0.46
N GLY A 178 -3.75 -19.60 0.82
CA GLY A 178 -2.81 -18.67 1.41
C GLY A 178 -1.67 -19.35 2.14
N CYS A 179 -0.54 -18.66 2.24
CA CYS A 179 0.54 -18.99 3.18
C CYS A 179 1.37 -17.75 3.52
N PRO A 180 1.98 -17.68 4.70
CA PRO A 180 3.01 -16.70 5.01
C PRO A 180 4.25 -16.87 4.13
N VAL A 181 4.86 -15.75 3.76
CA VAL A 181 6.12 -15.69 3.02
C VAL A 181 7.12 -14.78 3.72
N ASP A 182 8.43 -15.04 3.56
CA ASP A 182 9.49 -14.22 4.16
C ASP A 182 9.81 -13.00 3.27
N VAL A 183 8.78 -12.23 2.95
CA VAL A 183 8.90 -10.90 2.30
C VAL A 183 7.85 -9.97 2.88
N SER A 184 8.03 -8.67 2.67
CA SER A 184 7.24 -7.66 3.36
C SER A 184 6.84 -6.51 2.45
N VAL A 185 5.93 -5.67 2.96
CA VAL A 185 5.70 -4.32 2.48
C VAL A 185 6.04 -3.32 3.59
N ILE A 186 6.48 -2.13 3.21
CA ILE A 186 6.79 -1.02 4.11
C ILE A 186 5.75 0.07 3.85
N HIS A 187 4.98 0.42 4.87
CA HIS A 187 3.92 1.41 4.77
C HIS A 187 4.42 2.78 5.22
N LEU A 188 4.47 3.72 4.29
CA LEU A 188 4.95 5.09 4.48
C LEU A 188 3.89 6.02 5.08
N GLY A 189 2.63 5.60 5.11
CA GLY A 189 1.49 6.43 5.46
C GLY A 189 1.51 7.04 6.87
N PHE A 190 2.45 6.61 7.73
CA PHE A 190 2.68 7.17 9.08
C PHE A 190 4.13 7.60 9.29
N SER A 191 4.96 7.65 8.25
CA SER A 191 6.39 7.98 8.36
C SER A 191 6.66 9.43 8.71
N LYS A 192 5.71 10.34 8.48
CA LYS A 192 5.82 11.77 8.79
C LYS A 192 4.65 12.22 9.67
N ASP A 193 4.93 13.13 10.59
CA ASP A 193 3.93 13.70 11.50
C ASP A 193 2.70 14.20 10.73
N ARG A 194 2.92 14.97 9.67
CA ARG A 194 1.84 15.54 8.86
C ARG A 194 0.97 14.47 8.22
N TYR A 195 1.52 13.34 7.77
CA TYR A 195 0.74 12.27 7.17
C TYR A 195 -0.23 11.62 8.17
N ILE A 196 0.21 11.47 9.43
CA ILE A 196 -0.62 10.92 10.49
C ILE A 196 -1.76 11.89 10.82
N VAL A 197 -1.45 13.18 10.98
CA VAL A 197 -2.44 14.22 11.28
C VAL A 197 -3.45 14.33 10.15
N ASP A 198 -3.02 14.35 8.89
CA ASP A 198 -3.91 14.40 7.74
C ASP A 198 -4.83 13.17 7.67
N LYS A 199 -4.31 11.97 7.95
CA LYS A 199 -5.14 10.75 8.03
C LYS A 199 -6.15 10.85 9.16
N TYR A 200 -5.74 11.30 10.35
CA TYR A 200 -6.63 11.49 11.49
C TYR A 200 -7.78 12.44 11.16
N LEU A 201 -7.48 13.62 10.62
CA LEU A 201 -8.48 14.62 10.27
C LEU A 201 -9.41 14.13 9.16
N ASN A 202 -8.87 13.47 8.14
CA ASN A 202 -9.66 12.89 7.06
C ASN A 202 -10.62 11.82 7.57
N TYR A 203 -10.16 10.87 8.36
CA TYR A 203 -11.00 9.80 8.89
C TYR A 203 -12.07 10.32 9.86
N ARG A 204 -11.71 11.29 10.71
CA ARG A 204 -12.66 12.00 11.57
C ARG A 204 -13.76 12.69 10.75
N SER A 205 -13.40 13.35 9.63
CA SER A 205 -14.36 14.01 8.74
C SER A 205 -15.31 13.02 8.04
N LEU A 206 -14.88 11.77 7.87
CA LEU A 206 -15.66 10.66 7.33
C LEU A 206 -16.50 9.94 8.38
N GLY A 207 -16.49 10.43 9.63
CA GLY A 207 -17.30 9.90 10.72
C GLY A 207 -16.70 8.73 11.48
N GLN A 208 -15.42 8.39 11.26
CA GLN A 208 -14.73 7.39 12.08
C GLN A 208 -14.58 7.90 13.52
N LYS A 209 -14.68 6.98 14.48
CA LYS A 209 -14.64 7.27 15.93
C LYS A 209 -14.01 6.11 16.69
N GLY A 210 -13.60 6.41 17.94
CA GLY A 210 -13.08 5.40 18.87
C GLY A 210 -11.69 4.92 18.50
N TRP A 211 -11.34 3.73 18.95
CA TRP A 211 -9.98 3.22 18.92
C TRP A 211 -9.30 3.27 17.53
N ASP A 212 -10.02 3.00 16.44
CA ASP A 212 -9.47 3.03 15.09
C ASP A 212 -8.99 4.42 14.67
N LEU A 213 -9.61 5.48 15.21
CA LEU A 213 -9.20 6.85 14.99
C LEU A 213 -8.16 7.30 16.03
N ASP A 214 -8.45 7.07 17.31
CA ASP A 214 -7.64 7.58 18.42
C ASP A 214 -6.23 7.02 18.41
N ARG A 215 -6.04 5.76 17.99
CA ARG A 215 -4.72 5.12 17.85
C ARG A 215 -3.76 5.87 16.91
N LEU A 216 -4.27 6.72 16.02
CA LEU A 216 -3.44 7.51 15.11
C LEU A 216 -2.67 8.61 15.84
N ILE A 217 -3.20 9.10 16.96
CA ILE A 217 -2.59 10.20 17.72
C ILE A 217 -2.20 9.80 19.15
N ASP A 218 -2.64 8.61 19.59
CA ASP A 218 -2.25 8.06 20.88
C ASP A 218 -0.84 7.46 20.80
N GLU A 219 0.07 8.07 21.54
CA GLU A 219 1.46 7.66 21.68
C GLU A 219 1.85 7.33 23.14
N GLU A 220 0.88 7.10 24.03
CA GLU A 220 1.17 6.80 25.44
C GLU A 220 1.90 5.47 25.62
N THR A 221 1.49 4.47 24.83
CA THR A 221 2.09 3.13 24.83
C THR A 221 3.01 2.90 23.64
N LEU A 222 3.48 3.96 22.97
CA LEU A 222 4.28 3.86 21.75
C LEU A 222 5.50 2.96 21.97
N THR A 223 5.54 1.88 21.21
CA THR A 223 6.68 0.98 21.11
C THR A 223 7.08 0.86 19.65
N VAL A 224 8.37 0.99 19.36
CA VAL A 224 8.91 0.95 18.01
C VAL A 224 10.11 0.03 17.92
N GLU A 225 10.29 -0.55 16.73
CA GLU A 225 11.47 -1.33 16.37
C GLU A 225 12.08 -0.79 15.08
N LYS A 226 13.36 -1.06 14.85
CA LYS A 226 14.06 -0.64 13.64
C LYS A 226 13.83 -1.65 12.52
N LEU A 227 13.54 -1.15 11.30
CA LEU A 227 13.40 -1.99 10.11
C LEU A 227 14.66 -2.83 9.86
N PRO A 228 14.51 -4.08 9.46
CA PRO A 228 15.62 -4.86 8.92
C PRO A 228 16.16 -4.20 7.64
N GLU A 229 17.43 -3.83 7.60
CA GLU A 229 18.04 -3.14 6.45
C GLU A 229 17.82 -3.87 5.12
N LYS A 230 17.88 -5.22 5.15
CA LYS A 230 17.74 -6.08 3.96
C LYS A 230 16.40 -5.93 3.21
N ILE A 231 15.36 -5.39 3.84
CA ILE A 231 14.04 -5.21 3.18
C ILE A 231 13.87 -3.83 2.57
N ILE A 232 14.72 -2.88 2.94
CA ILE A 232 14.68 -1.51 2.43
C ILE A 232 15.24 -1.51 1.00
N PRO A 233 14.50 -1.01 0.00
CA PRO A 233 15.04 -0.88 -1.35
C PRO A 233 16.28 0.03 -1.37
N ASP A 234 17.34 -0.36 -2.07
CA ASP A 234 18.62 0.39 -2.12
C ASP A 234 18.46 1.84 -2.60
N TRP A 235 17.44 2.11 -3.41
CA TRP A 235 17.15 3.44 -3.94
C TRP A 235 16.26 4.28 -3.01
N PHE A 236 15.71 3.71 -1.94
CA PHE A 236 14.87 4.47 -1.02
C PHE A 236 15.71 5.43 -0.19
N LYS A 237 15.39 6.71 -0.27
CA LYS A 237 16.13 7.75 0.45
C LYS A 237 15.61 7.89 1.87
N ILE A 238 16.42 7.44 2.81
CA ILE A 238 16.18 7.66 4.24
C ILE A 238 16.51 9.13 4.55
N SER A 239 15.54 9.87 5.02
CA SER A 239 15.66 11.29 5.39
C SER A 239 15.49 11.55 6.89
N ASP A 240 14.89 10.61 7.60
CA ASP A 240 14.63 10.72 9.04
C ASP A 240 14.86 9.37 9.73
N GLU A 241 15.97 9.26 10.46
CA GLU A 241 16.34 8.09 11.25
C GLU A 241 16.08 8.27 12.75
N GLN A 242 15.50 9.39 13.16
CA GLN A 242 15.27 9.66 14.58
C GLN A 242 14.27 8.67 15.16
N ASN A 243 14.59 8.13 16.34
CA ASN A 243 13.66 7.28 17.08
C ASN A 243 12.42 8.09 17.52
N PRO A 244 11.21 7.69 17.12
CA PRO A 244 9.98 8.42 17.43
C PRO A 244 9.72 8.64 18.92
N ILE A 245 10.18 7.75 19.79
CA ILE A 245 10.03 7.89 21.25
C ILE A 245 10.69 9.18 21.76
N ASN A 246 11.75 9.64 21.08
CA ASN A 246 12.47 10.85 21.44
C ASN A 246 11.86 12.13 20.85
N LYS A 247 10.80 12.01 20.05
CA LYS A 247 10.10 13.15 19.44
C LYS A 247 9.00 13.67 20.37
N LYS A 248 8.70 14.96 20.24
CA LYS A 248 7.55 15.57 20.92
C LYS A 248 6.25 14.91 20.42
N LYS A 249 5.30 14.60 21.31
CA LYS A 249 4.04 13.91 20.96
C LYS A 249 3.22 14.68 19.92
N LEU A 250 2.53 13.96 19.04
CA LEU A 250 1.69 14.55 17.97
C LEU A 250 0.59 15.45 18.55
N ILE A 251 -0.06 15.01 19.62
CA ILE A 251 -1.11 15.78 20.30
C ILE A 251 -0.62 17.13 20.83
N GLU A 252 0.66 17.23 21.23
CA GLU A 252 1.25 18.48 21.68
C GLU A 252 1.66 19.38 20.53
N LEU A 253 2.17 18.80 19.42
CA LEU A 253 2.61 19.55 18.24
C LEU A 253 1.44 20.14 17.45
N TYR A 254 0.33 19.43 17.40
CA TYR A 254 -0.83 19.75 16.54
C TYR A 254 -2.12 19.97 17.35
N SER A 255 -2.01 20.35 18.62
CA SER A 255 -3.17 20.57 19.51
C SER A 255 -4.25 21.49 18.93
N GLY A 256 -3.86 22.51 18.18
CA GLY A 256 -4.80 23.42 17.51
C GLY A 256 -5.57 22.83 16.31
N GLU A 257 -5.12 21.70 15.76
CA GLU A 257 -5.76 21.03 14.62
C GLU A 257 -6.53 19.76 15.07
N ILE A 258 -6.06 19.10 16.13
CA ILE A 258 -6.56 17.80 16.62
C ILE A 258 -7.69 17.97 17.64
N SER A 259 -7.73 19.10 18.37
CA SER A 259 -8.74 19.41 19.40
C SER A 259 -10.17 19.54 18.89
#